data_4d240051e57ca0c61c180669ef9f73f7
#
_entry.id   4d240051e57ca0c61c180669ef9f73f7
#
_cell.length_a   1.000
_cell.length_b   1.000
_cell.length_c   1.000
_cell.angle_alpha   90.00
_cell.angle_beta   90.00
_cell.angle_gamma   90.00
#
_symmetry.space_group_name_H-M   'P 1'
#
loop_
_entity.id
_entity.type
_entity.pdbx_description
1 polymer ?
#
loop_
_entity_poly.entity_id
_entity_poly.type
_entity_poly.pdbx_seq_one_letter_code
_entity_poly.pdbx_strand_id
1 'polypeptide(L)'
;GLLVAGVLLFLLLVALLGILLKGTTLVLNRPGRLAAWILLPVLILALDRGKAAPSQSHRLLTAMAEAWYFHAYQDAVDQILMEARGKQLGLPADLGRLDGADVLIFFVESYGRIAWDAPAYRERLLPQAEALGNAFREAGYHVGSRFVRSPVMGGGSWLAHASFLTGVKTQHQILWERLLQSPIRPLPGFFRDKGYET
;
A
#
# COMPACT_ATOMS: atom_id res chain seq x y z
N GLY A 1 48.21 -10.05 -1.57
CA GLY A 1 47.98 -11.45 -1.28
C GLY A 1 46.53 -11.79 -0.85
N LEU A 2 46.09 -11.40 0.31
CA LEU A 2 44.77 -11.78 0.91
C LEU A 2 43.56 -11.25 0.12
N LEU A 3 43.62 -10.06 -0.41
CA LEU A 3 42.55 -9.45 -1.20
C LEU A 3 42.31 -10.20 -2.52
N VAL A 4 43.37 -10.59 -3.21
CA VAL A 4 43.28 -11.33 -4.48
C VAL A 4 42.76 -12.75 -4.22
N ALA A 5 43.19 -13.40 -3.14
CA ALA A 5 42.68 -14.72 -2.76
C ALA A 5 41.18 -14.67 -2.40
N GLY A 6 40.72 -13.61 -1.71
CA GLY A 6 39.31 -13.42 -1.40
C GLY A 6 38.46 -13.21 -2.64
N VAL A 7 38.92 -12.43 -3.62
CA VAL A 7 38.20 -12.21 -4.88
C VAL A 7 38.13 -13.50 -5.71
N LEU A 8 39.21 -14.25 -5.77
CA LEU A 8 39.25 -15.53 -6.51
C LEU A 8 38.31 -16.57 -5.86
N LEU A 9 38.31 -16.68 -4.53
CA LEU A 9 37.39 -17.55 -3.80
C LEU A 9 35.92 -17.16 -4.04
N PHE A 10 35.62 -15.87 -4.06
CA PHE A 10 34.30 -15.35 -4.37
C PHE A 10 33.87 -15.73 -5.80
N LEU A 11 34.70 -15.50 -6.78
CA LEU A 11 34.40 -15.85 -8.18
C LEU A 11 34.19 -17.36 -8.35
N LEU A 12 34.98 -18.18 -7.63
CA LEU A 12 34.84 -19.63 -7.61
C LEU A 12 33.50 -20.07 -7.00
N LEU A 13 33.08 -19.46 -5.88
CA LEU A 13 31.79 -19.72 -5.23
C LEU A 13 30.61 -19.32 -6.11
N VAL A 14 30.72 -18.20 -6.80
CA VAL A 14 29.69 -17.75 -7.76
C VAL A 14 29.59 -18.70 -8.94
N ALA A 15 30.72 -19.17 -9.49
CA ALA A 15 30.76 -20.13 -10.57
C ALA A 15 30.18 -21.49 -10.16
N LEU A 16 30.53 -21.98 -8.95
CA LEU A 16 30.04 -23.25 -8.42
C LEU A 16 28.52 -23.21 -8.17
N LEU A 17 28.02 -22.10 -7.61
CA LEU A 17 26.58 -21.87 -7.41
C LEU A 17 25.84 -21.75 -8.73
N GLY A 18 26.42 -21.09 -9.74
CA GLY A 18 25.90 -21.03 -11.10
C GLY A 18 25.76 -22.40 -11.77
N ILE A 19 26.71 -23.32 -11.51
CA ILE A 19 26.68 -24.70 -12.00
C ILE A 19 25.60 -25.50 -11.26
N LEU A 20 25.54 -25.39 -9.94
CA LEU A 20 24.50 -26.05 -9.12
C LEU A 20 23.08 -25.60 -9.49
N LEU A 21 22.89 -24.31 -9.75
CA LEU A 21 21.60 -23.76 -10.14
C LEU A 21 21.18 -24.09 -11.58
N LYS A 22 22.14 -24.34 -12.50
CA LYS A 22 21.84 -24.90 -13.84
C LYS A 22 21.30 -26.33 -13.78
N GLY A 23 21.70 -27.12 -12.76
CA GLY A 23 21.22 -28.48 -12.56
C GLY A 23 19.78 -28.58 -12.01
N THR A 24 19.23 -27.49 -11.46
CA THR A 24 17.89 -27.46 -10.86
C THR A 24 16.86 -26.71 -11.73
N THR A 25 16.85 -26.94 -13.01
CA THR A 25 16.07 -26.20 -14.05
C THR A 25 14.56 -26.31 -13.94
N LEU A 26 14.00 -26.84 -12.86
CA LEU A 26 12.54 -27.15 -12.82
C LEU A 26 11.66 -26.21 -11.99
N VAL A 27 12.21 -25.25 -11.21
CA VAL A 27 11.33 -24.51 -10.27
C VAL A 27 11.46 -22.98 -10.27
N LEU A 28 12.52 -22.38 -10.82
CA LEU A 28 12.70 -20.94 -10.70
C LEU A 28 13.12 -20.30 -12.04
N ASN A 29 12.21 -19.57 -12.66
CA ASN A 29 12.38 -18.92 -13.96
C ASN A 29 13.56 -17.92 -14.08
N ARG A 30 14.31 -17.62 -13.01
CA ARG A 30 15.52 -16.76 -13.03
C ARG A 30 16.48 -17.04 -11.85
N PRO A 31 17.14 -18.19 -11.78
CA PRO A 31 17.99 -18.57 -10.64
C PRO A 31 19.17 -17.63 -10.38
N GLY A 32 19.73 -17.00 -11.42
CA GLY A 32 20.85 -16.07 -11.26
C GLY A 32 20.52 -14.80 -10.48
N ARG A 33 19.29 -14.34 -10.49
CA ARG A 33 18.85 -13.17 -9.69
C ARG A 33 18.74 -13.52 -8.21
N LEU A 34 18.19 -14.68 -7.87
CA LEU A 34 18.11 -15.15 -6.47
C LEU A 34 19.50 -15.35 -5.87
N ALA A 35 20.44 -15.93 -6.62
CA ALA A 35 21.82 -16.08 -6.16
C ALA A 35 22.48 -14.73 -5.88
N ALA A 36 22.34 -13.75 -6.75
CA ALA A 36 22.87 -12.41 -6.53
C ALA A 36 22.30 -11.74 -5.28
N TRP A 37 21.01 -11.88 -5.03
CA TRP A 37 20.34 -11.31 -3.86
C TRP A 37 20.73 -11.95 -2.54
N ILE A 38 21.15 -13.21 -2.54
CA ILE A 38 21.63 -13.91 -1.33
C ILE A 38 23.15 -13.69 -1.14
N LEU A 39 23.94 -13.82 -2.19
CA LEU A 39 25.39 -13.78 -2.10
C LEU A 39 25.95 -12.39 -1.84
N LEU A 40 25.35 -11.35 -2.40
CA LEU A 40 25.82 -9.99 -2.22
C LEU A 40 25.66 -9.51 -0.76
N PRO A 41 24.54 -9.72 -0.05
CA PRO A 41 24.45 -9.46 1.38
C PRO A 41 25.45 -10.25 2.24
N VAL A 42 25.62 -11.54 1.93
CA VAL A 42 26.60 -12.39 2.64
C VAL A 42 28.02 -11.88 2.44
N LEU A 43 28.37 -11.47 1.22
CA LEU A 43 29.68 -10.88 0.92
C LEU A 43 29.90 -9.57 1.65
N ILE A 44 28.90 -8.70 1.68
CA ILE A 44 28.94 -7.41 2.39
C ILE A 44 29.17 -7.64 3.89
N LEU A 45 28.43 -8.57 4.49
CA LEU A 45 28.60 -8.96 5.90
C LEU A 45 29.98 -9.60 6.16
N ALA A 46 30.50 -10.38 5.23
CA ALA A 46 31.82 -10.99 5.35
C ALA A 46 32.96 -9.97 5.26
N LEU A 47 32.80 -8.92 4.45
CA LEU A 47 33.77 -7.83 4.29
C LEU A 47 33.75 -6.84 5.46
N ASP A 48 32.65 -6.77 6.21
CA ASP A 48 32.46 -5.83 7.32
C ASP A 48 32.99 -6.34 8.68
N ARG A 49 33.49 -7.57 8.74
CA ARG A 49 33.98 -8.21 9.99
C ARG A 49 35.17 -7.52 10.66
N GLY A 50 35.63 -6.39 10.16
CA GLY A 50 36.78 -5.66 10.72
C GLY A 50 36.56 -4.19 11.01
N LYS A 51 35.34 -3.64 10.84
CA LYS A 51 35.12 -2.19 10.99
C LYS A 51 34.05 -1.89 12.02
N ALA A 52 34.43 -1.05 13.00
CA ALA A 52 33.57 -0.66 14.13
C ALA A 52 32.38 0.28 13.76
N ALA A 53 32.03 0.43 12.50
CA ALA A 53 30.93 1.28 12.06
C ALA A 53 29.88 0.51 11.26
N PRO A 54 28.75 0.13 11.86
CA PRO A 54 27.68 -0.60 11.17
C PRO A 54 26.91 0.23 10.13
N SER A 55 27.33 1.46 9.81
CA SER A 55 26.49 2.41 9.11
C SER A 55 26.40 2.26 7.59
N GLN A 56 27.39 1.74 6.91
CA GLN A 56 27.37 1.66 5.43
C GLN A 56 26.82 0.33 4.91
N SER A 57 27.26 -0.79 5.46
CA SER A 57 26.75 -2.11 5.12
C SER A 57 25.26 -2.26 5.45
N HIS A 58 24.82 -1.73 6.60
CA HIS A 58 23.40 -1.72 6.95
C HIS A 58 22.56 -0.90 5.95
N ARG A 59 23.02 0.29 5.57
CA ARG A 59 22.33 1.12 4.56
C ARG A 59 22.25 0.42 3.20
N LEU A 60 23.30 -0.25 2.78
CA LEU A 60 23.32 -0.98 1.53
C LEU A 60 22.35 -2.16 1.54
N LEU A 61 22.35 -2.94 2.62
CA LEU A 61 21.40 -4.06 2.80
C LEU A 61 19.96 -3.59 2.84
N THR A 62 19.68 -2.49 3.49
CA THR A 62 18.36 -1.88 3.53
C THR A 62 17.93 -1.43 2.14
N ALA A 63 18.78 -0.69 1.41
CA ALA A 63 18.50 -0.26 0.04
C ALA A 63 18.28 -1.42 -0.92
N MET A 64 19.05 -2.52 -0.76
CA MET A 64 18.83 -3.74 -1.56
C MET A 64 17.51 -4.42 -1.23
N ALA A 65 17.16 -4.52 0.06
CA ALA A 65 15.89 -5.10 0.49
C ALA A 65 14.70 -4.25 -0.01
N GLU A 66 14.82 -2.93 0.06
CA GLU A 66 13.83 -2.00 -0.49
C GLU A 66 13.70 -2.13 -2.01
N ALA A 67 14.81 -2.22 -2.75
CA ALA A 67 14.78 -2.41 -4.20
C ALA A 67 14.17 -3.77 -4.58
N TRP A 68 14.49 -4.84 -3.85
CA TRP A 68 13.90 -6.16 -4.07
C TRP A 68 12.39 -6.13 -3.78
N TYR A 69 12.00 -5.57 -2.63
CA TYR A 69 10.60 -5.41 -2.25
C TYR A 69 9.84 -4.60 -3.30
N PHE A 70 10.43 -3.50 -3.76
CA PHE A 70 9.87 -2.67 -4.82
C PHE A 70 9.59 -3.46 -6.11
N HIS A 71 10.58 -4.24 -6.59
CA HIS A 71 10.40 -5.05 -7.80
C HIS A 71 9.40 -6.18 -7.63
N ALA A 72 9.45 -6.89 -6.50
CA ALA A 72 8.51 -7.98 -6.21
C ALA A 72 7.07 -7.47 -6.06
N TYR A 73 6.91 -6.24 -5.55
CA TYR A 73 5.61 -5.65 -5.29
C TYR A 73 4.97 -5.03 -6.55
N GLN A 74 5.77 -4.63 -7.54
CA GLN A 74 5.23 -4.03 -8.77
C GLN A 74 4.28 -4.96 -9.53
N ASP A 75 4.66 -6.21 -9.71
CA ASP A 75 3.82 -7.19 -10.40
C ASP A 75 2.49 -7.41 -9.67
N ALA A 76 2.55 -7.45 -8.32
CA ALA A 76 1.36 -7.56 -7.49
C ALA A 76 0.47 -6.31 -7.57
N VAL A 77 1.06 -5.12 -7.63
CA VAL A 77 0.33 -3.86 -7.80
C VAL A 77 -0.43 -3.83 -9.11
N ASP A 78 0.21 -4.21 -10.21
CA ASP A 78 -0.41 -4.22 -11.52
C ASP A 78 -1.60 -5.21 -11.58
N GLN A 79 -1.47 -6.37 -10.94
CA GLN A 79 -2.59 -7.32 -10.80
C GLN A 79 -3.75 -6.74 -10.00
N ILE A 80 -3.46 -6.09 -8.85
CA ILE A 80 -4.49 -5.43 -8.01
C ILE A 80 -5.24 -4.37 -8.82
N LEU A 81 -4.53 -3.55 -9.58
CA LEU A 81 -5.14 -2.49 -10.38
C LEU A 81 -5.97 -3.03 -11.55
N MET A 82 -5.50 -4.08 -12.22
CA MET A 82 -6.26 -4.76 -13.28
C MET A 82 -7.56 -5.37 -12.74
N GLU A 83 -7.49 -6.06 -11.61
CA GLU A 83 -8.66 -6.65 -10.96
C GLU A 83 -9.67 -5.58 -10.53
N ALA A 84 -9.18 -4.50 -9.90
CA ALA A 84 -10.02 -3.40 -9.46
C ALA A 84 -10.72 -2.71 -10.65
N ARG A 85 -10.00 -2.51 -11.75
CA ARG A 85 -10.59 -1.97 -12.98
C ARG A 85 -11.68 -2.87 -13.54
N GLY A 86 -11.44 -4.18 -13.58
CA GLY A 86 -12.45 -5.16 -14.02
C GLY A 86 -13.72 -5.07 -13.18
N LYS A 87 -13.59 -4.95 -11.86
CA LYS A 87 -14.72 -4.76 -10.96
C LYS A 87 -15.46 -3.44 -11.22
N GLN A 88 -14.75 -2.34 -11.43
CA GLN A 88 -15.38 -1.04 -11.73
C GLN A 88 -16.18 -1.06 -13.04
N LEU A 89 -15.70 -1.74 -14.07
CA LEU A 89 -16.41 -1.86 -15.35
C LEU A 89 -17.73 -2.63 -15.24
N GLY A 90 -17.84 -3.52 -14.27
CA GLY A 90 -19.05 -4.29 -13.97
C GLY A 90 -20.03 -3.61 -13.03
N LEU A 91 -19.69 -2.45 -12.45
CA LEU A 91 -20.61 -1.75 -11.55
C LEU A 91 -21.68 -0.98 -12.32
N PRO A 92 -22.96 -1.13 -11.94
CA PRO A 92 -24.00 -0.27 -12.48
C PRO A 92 -23.77 1.17 -11.98
N ALA A 93 -23.38 2.05 -12.89
CA ALA A 93 -23.19 3.48 -12.58
C ALA A 93 -24.53 4.23 -12.62
N ASP A 94 -25.51 3.74 -11.86
CA ASP A 94 -26.81 4.39 -11.76
C ASP A 94 -26.91 5.19 -10.45
N LEU A 95 -26.95 6.52 -10.57
CA LEU A 95 -27.18 7.45 -9.48
C LEU A 95 -28.64 7.96 -9.45
N GLY A 96 -29.55 7.36 -10.22
CA GLY A 96 -30.93 7.79 -10.35
C GLY A 96 -31.68 7.85 -9.01
N ARG A 97 -31.28 7.03 -8.05
CA ARG A 97 -31.85 7.07 -6.69
C ARG A 97 -31.52 8.32 -5.88
N LEU A 98 -30.51 9.08 -6.30
CA LEU A 98 -30.14 10.34 -5.65
C LEU A 98 -30.98 11.52 -6.16
N ASP A 99 -31.61 11.37 -7.33
CA ASP A 99 -32.54 12.35 -7.90
C ASP A 99 -31.99 13.79 -7.92
N GLY A 100 -30.69 13.92 -8.23
CA GLY A 100 -30.00 15.20 -8.25
C GLY A 100 -29.61 15.77 -6.88
N ALA A 101 -29.83 15.05 -5.79
CA ALA A 101 -29.45 15.51 -4.47
C ALA A 101 -27.93 15.65 -4.31
N ASP A 102 -27.48 16.69 -3.62
CA ASP A 102 -26.09 16.87 -3.24
C ASP A 102 -25.61 15.76 -2.30
N VAL A 103 -24.40 15.29 -2.51
CA VAL A 103 -23.76 14.25 -1.69
C VAL A 103 -22.54 14.80 -0.98
N LEU A 104 -22.60 14.88 0.34
CA LEU A 104 -21.52 15.33 1.19
C LEU A 104 -20.91 14.13 1.94
N ILE A 105 -19.60 13.93 1.79
CA ILE A 105 -18.87 12.86 2.45
C ILE A 105 -17.87 13.46 3.42
N PHE A 106 -18.03 13.18 4.71
CA PHE A 106 -17.15 13.62 5.78
C PHE A 106 -16.32 12.45 6.30
N PHE A 107 -15.00 12.54 6.18
CA PHE A 107 -14.08 11.63 6.82
C PHE A 107 -13.78 12.15 8.22
N VAL A 108 -14.40 11.53 9.23
CA VAL A 108 -14.10 11.84 10.63
C VAL A 108 -12.94 10.96 11.06
N GLU A 109 -11.75 11.52 11.07
CA GLU A 109 -10.51 10.84 11.42
C GLU A 109 -9.89 11.41 12.71
N SER A 110 -8.77 10.80 13.15
CA SER A 110 -8.09 11.10 14.42
C SER A 110 -8.87 10.68 15.69
N TYR A 111 -10.12 10.30 15.56
CA TYR A 111 -10.91 9.68 16.62
C TYR A 111 -10.97 8.18 16.39
N GLY A 112 -10.21 7.40 17.12
CA GLY A 112 -10.31 5.94 17.05
C GLY A 112 -11.68 5.46 17.54
N ARG A 113 -12.05 4.26 17.16
CA ARG A 113 -13.29 3.61 17.63
C ARG A 113 -13.40 3.60 19.15
N ILE A 114 -12.25 3.62 19.86
CA ILE A 114 -12.17 3.76 21.32
C ILE A 114 -12.98 4.96 21.84
N ALA A 115 -13.06 6.04 21.07
CA ALA A 115 -13.85 7.23 21.45
C ALA A 115 -15.36 6.93 21.57
N TRP A 116 -15.83 5.90 20.88
CA TRP A 116 -17.22 5.44 20.89
C TRP A 116 -17.45 4.22 21.78
N ASP A 117 -16.45 3.35 21.90
CA ASP A 117 -16.55 2.10 22.66
C ASP A 117 -16.28 2.34 24.16
N ALA A 118 -15.40 3.29 24.53
CA ALA A 118 -15.07 3.56 25.92
C ALA A 118 -16.06 4.56 26.56
N PRO A 119 -16.74 4.21 27.67
CA PRO A 119 -17.76 5.05 28.30
C PRO A 119 -17.31 6.47 28.59
N ALA A 120 -16.09 6.64 29.12
CA ALA A 120 -15.54 7.95 29.49
C ALA A 120 -15.46 8.97 28.34
N TYR A 121 -15.27 8.49 27.10
CA TYR A 121 -15.27 9.34 25.91
C TYR A 121 -16.67 9.42 25.30
N ARG A 122 -17.36 8.30 25.24
CA ARG A 122 -18.70 8.21 24.63
C ARG A 122 -19.70 9.14 25.28
N GLU A 123 -19.73 9.21 26.60
CA GLU A 123 -20.63 10.10 27.36
C GLU A 123 -20.49 11.57 26.95
N ARG A 124 -19.31 11.99 26.55
CA ARG A 124 -19.03 13.36 26.11
C ARG A 124 -19.29 13.58 24.62
N LEU A 125 -19.03 12.58 23.80
CA LEU A 125 -19.08 12.69 22.33
C LEU A 125 -20.47 12.42 21.77
N LEU A 126 -21.21 11.47 22.36
CA LEU A 126 -22.49 11.05 21.83
C LEU A 126 -23.52 12.19 21.76
N PRO A 127 -23.72 13.02 22.82
CA PRO A 127 -24.66 14.13 22.75
C PRO A 127 -24.31 15.14 21.64
N GLN A 128 -23.05 15.40 21.41
CA GLN A 128 -22.60 16.33 20.37
C GLN A 128 -22.79 15.76 18.96
N ALA A 129 -22.52 14.45 18.78
CA ALA A 129 -22.78 13.77 17.53
C ALA A 129 -24.27 13.70 17.19
N GLU A 130 -25.11 13.47 18.19
CA GLU A 130 -26.56 13.50 18.04
C GLU A 130 -27.07 14.90 17.70
N ALA A 131 -26.60 15.93 18.41
CA ALA A 131 -26.94 17.32 18.13
C ALA A 131 -26.58 17.73 16.70
N LEU A 132 -25.36 17.36 16.24
CA LEU A 132 -24.92 17.60 14.88
C LEU A 132 -25.79 16.86 13.86
N GLY A 133 -26.09 15.59 14.11
CA GLY A 133 -26.97 14.80 13.25
C GLY A 133 -28.41 15.37 13.18
N ASN A 134 -28.93 15.92 14.28
CA ASN A 134 -30.23 16.59 14.31
C ASN A 134 -30.19 17.89 13.49
N ALA A 135 -29.16 18.72 13.67
CA ALA A 135 -29.02 19.97 12.90
C ALA A 135 -28.98 19.72 11.38
N PHE A 136 -28.30 18.69 10.93
CA PHE A 136 -28.33 18.31 9.52
C PHE A 136 -29.71 17.87 9.04
N ARG A 137 -30.44 17.07 9.85
CA ARG A 137 -31.80 16.64 9.51
C ARG A 137 -32.79 17.81 9.46
N GLU A 138 -32.68 18.73 10.41
CA GLU A 138 -33.47 19.96 10.43
C GLU A 138 -33.18 20.85 9.21
N ALA A 139 -31.94 20.84 8.72
CA ALA A 139 -31.55 21.50 7.46
C ALA A 139 -31.97 20.73 6.19
N GLY A 140 -32.70 19.62 6.33
CA GLY A 140 -33.20 18.84 5.19
C GLY A 140 -32.26 17.76 4.63
N TYR A 141 -31.14 17.48 5.31
CA TYR A 141 -30.21 16.44 4.88
C TYR A 141 -30.60 15.07 5.42
N HIS A 142 -30.42 14.04 4.58
CA HIS A 142 -30.37 12.65 5.04
C HIS A 142 -28.97 12.34 5.57
N VAL A 143 -28.88 11.91 6.82
CA VAL A 143 -27.58 11.65 7.48
C VAL A 143 -27.40 10.15 7.70
N GLY A 144 -26.30 9.61 7.17
CA GLY A 144 -25.83 8.26 7.44
C GLY A 144 -24.42 8.27 7.98
N SER A 145 -24.13 7.45 8.99
CA SER A 145 -22.78 7.30 9.53
C SER A 145 -22.41 5.83 9.63
N ARG A 146 -21.17 5.51 9.32
CA ARG A 146 -20.64 4.14 9.39
C ARG A 146 -19.19 4.15 9.80
N PHE A 147 -18.78 3.15 10.57
CA PHE A 147 -17.36 2.86 10.78
C PHE A 147 -16.79 2.12 9.59
N VAL A 148 -15.66 2.62 9.10
CA VAL A 148 -14.89 1.98 8.05
C VAL A 148 -13.55 1.57 8.62
N ARG A 149 -13.11 0.35 8.32
CA ARG A 149 -11.78 -0.11 8.72
C ARG A 149 -10.73 0.53 7.83
N SER A 150 -9.85 1.34 8.42
CA SER A 150 -8.69 1.88 7.70
C SER A 150 -7.76 0.76 7.24
N PRO A 151 -7.23 0.83 6.02
CA PRO A 151 -6.21 -0.09 5.53
C PRO A 151 -4.83 0.18 6.14
N VAL A 152 -4.65 1.33 6.81
CA VAL A 152 -3.40 1.78 7.42
C VAL A 152 -3.60 2.14 8.88
N MET A 153 -2.53 2.07 9.67
CA MET A 153 -2.49 2.47 11.08
C MET A 153 -1.36 3.47 11.31
N GLY A 154 -1.59 4.44 12.20
CA GLY A 154 -0.54 5.34 12.66
C GLY A 154 -0.07 6.37 11.66
N GLY A 155 -0.93 6.83 10.76
CA GLY A 155 -0.63 7.82 9.73
C GLY A 155 -1.02 7.34 8.34
N GLY A 156 -0.72 8.14 7.31
CA GLY A 156 -1.04 7.79 5.93
C GLY A 156 -2.54 7.83 5.62
N SER A 157 -3.30 8.75 6.22
CA SER A 157 -4.76 8.87 6.04
C SER A 157 -5.17 9.03 4.58
N TRP A 158 -4.34 9.64 3.74
CA TRP A 158 -4.58 9.73 2.29
C TRP A 158 -4.72 8.36 1.61
N LEU A 159 -4.03 7.31 2.11
CA LEU A 159 -4.17 5.94 1.61
C LEU A 159 -5.55 5.36 1.97
N ALA A 160 -6.05 5.69 3.15
CA ALA A 160 -7.40 5.30 3.57
C ALA A 160 -8.47 6.01 2.75
N HIS A 161 -8.31 7.32 2.52
CA HIS A 161 -9.20 8.10 1.64
C HIS A 161 -9.16 7.57 0.20
N ALA A 162 -7.98 7.31 -0.35
CA ALA A 162 -7.82 6.71 -1.66
C ALA A 162 -8.54 5.36 -1.75
N SER A 163 -8.41 4.53 -0.71
CA SER A 163 -9.08 3.22 -0.66
C SER A 163 -10.60 3.35 -0.70
N PHE A 164 -11.15 4.29 0.04
CA PHE A 164 -12.59 4.56 0.04
C PHE A 164 -13.07 5.09 -1.32
N LEU A 165 -12.35 6.09 -1.85
CA LEU A 165 -12.77 6.77 -3.06
C LEU A 165 -12.63 5.92 -4.33
N THR A 166 -11.72 4.94 -4.34
CA THR A 166 -11.44 4.12 -5.53
C THR A 166 -11.91 2.68 -5.40
N GLY A 167 -12.22 2.23 -4.18
CA GLY A 167 -12.50 0.82 -3.89
C GLY A 167 -11.25 -0.09 -3.92
N VAL A 168 -10.06 0.49 -4.12
CA VAL A 168 -8.78 -0.24 -4.11
C VAL A 168 -8.17 -0.15 -2.72
N LYS A 169 -7.97 -1.29 -2.04
CA LYS A 169 -7.37 -1.33 -0.71
C LYS A 169 -5.90 -0.89 -0.78
N THR A 170 -5.68 0.41 -0.61
CA THR A 170 -4.39 1.07 -0.75
C THR A 170 -3.67 1.10 0.61
N GLN A 171 -2.64 0.27 0.78
CA GLN A 171 -1.93 0.10 2.06
C GLN A 171 -0.50 0.65 2.02
N HIS A 172 0.03 0.92 0.83
CA HIS A 172 1.42 1.30 0.62
C HIS A 172 1.52 2.45 -0.37
N GLN A 173 2.52 3.29 -0.16
CA GLN A 173 2.80 4.45 -1.01
C GLN A 173 2.94 4.08 -2.50
N ILE A 174 3.62 2.98 -2.80
CA ILE A 174 3.83 2.49 -4.18
C ILE A 174 2.50 2.22 -4.89
N LEU A 175 1.57 1.52 -4.21
CA LEU A 175 0.25 1.25 -4.78
C LEU A 175 -0.52 2.55 -5.01
N TRP A 176 -0.41 3.53 -4.10
CA TRP A 176 -1.06 4.83 -4.25
C TRP A 176 -0.52 5.61 -5.46
N GLU A 177 0.80 5.67 -5.63
CA GLU A 177 1.43 6.33 -6.78
C GLU A 177 1.03 5.70 -8.11
N ARG A 178 0.98 4.38 -8.16
CA ARG A 178 0.51 3.64 -9.34
C ARG A 178 -1.00 3.83 -9.57
N LEU A 179 -1.78 3.89 -8.52
CA LEU A 179 -3.22 4.16 -8.56
C LEU A 179 -3.51 5.52 -9.20
N LEU A 180 -2.76 6.57 -8.85
CA LEU A 180 -2.88 7.90 -9.43
C LEU A 180 -2.61 7.93 -10.95
N GLN A 181 -1.76 7.02 -11.45
CA GLN A 181 -1.41 6.89 -12.87
C GLN A 181 -2.33 5.90 -13.60
N SER A 182 -3.20 5.21 -12.87
CA SER A 182 -4.06 4.16 -13.41
C SER A 182 -5.36 4.74 -13.99
N PRO A 183 -6.06 4.01 -14.86
CA PRO A 183 -7.37 4.40 -15.35
C PRO A 183 -8.50 4.08 -14.37
N ILE A 184 -8.19 3.78 -13.10
CA ILE A 184 -9.19 3.56 -12.06
C ILE A 184 -9.84 4.87 -11.73
N ARG A 185 -11.17 4.90 -11.83
CA ARG A 185 -11.97 6.09 -11.61
C ARG A 185 -12.29 6.24 -10.13
N PRO A 186 -11.96 7.37 -9.50
CA PRO A 186 -12.40 7.65 -8.13
C PRO A 186 -13.90 7.99 -8.09
N LEU A 187 -14.51 7.85 -6.92
CA LEU A 187 -15.93 8.12 -6.69
C LEU A 187 -16.39 9.48 -7.24
N PRO A 188 -15.68 10.62 -7.04
CA PRO A 188 -16.06 11.88 -7.67
C PRO A 188 -16.14 11.80 -9.20
N GLY A 189 -15.28 11.00 -9.83
CA GLY A 189 -15.33 10.78 -11.27
C GLY A 189 -16.62 10.12 -11.74
N PHE A 190 -17.18 9.19 -10.97
CA PHE A 190 -18.50 8.61 -11.27
C PHE A 190 -19.62 9.62 -11.16
N PHE A 191 -19.58 10.49 -10.15
CA PHE A 191 -20.55 11.57 -9.99
C PHE A 191 -20.48 12.56 -11.14
N ARG A 192 -19.27 12.97 -11.52
CA ARG A 192 -19.07 13.91 -12.65
C ARG A 192 -19.65 13.39 -13.97
N ASP A 193 -19.48 12.09 -14.25
CA ASP A 193 -20.05 11.46 -15.46
C ASP A 193 -21.58 11.49 -15.49
N LYS A 194 -22.21 11.71 -14.35
CA LYS A 194 -23.67 11.83 -14.18
C LYS A 194 -24.13 13.27 -14.04
N GLY A 195 -23.24 14.24 -14.33
CA GLY A 195 -23.58 15.66 -14.34
C GLY A 195 -23.44 16.37 -12.99
N TYR A 196 -22.89 15.72 -11.97
CA TYR A 196 -22.58 16.38 -10.70
C TYR A 196 -21.32 17.23 -10.81
N GLU A 197 -21.28 18.35 -10.14
CA GLU A 197 -20.05 19.11 -9.88
C GLU A 197 -19.27 18.41 -8.73
N THR A 198 -17.91 18.22 -8.94
CA THR A 198 -17.09 17.46 -7.99
C THR A 198 -15.70 18.06 -7.82
#